data_55389cd13ff7e7792fc0447a6dca8a0f
#
_entry.id   55389cd13ff7e7792fc0447a6dca8a0f
#
_cell.length_a   1.000
_cell.length_b   1.000
_cell.length_c   1.000
_cell.angle_alpha   90.00
_cell.angle_beta   90.00
_cell.angle_gamma   90.00
#
_symmetry.space_group_name_H-M   'P 1'
#
loop_
_entity.id
_entity.type
_entity.pdbx_description
1 polymer ?
#
loop_
_entity_poly.entity_id
_entity_poly.type
_entity_poly.pdbx_seq_one_letter_code
_entity_poly.pdbx_strand_id
1 'polypeptide(L)'
;MTKNIIIISLFLGIAINMSSCRLFKKHQNPVVKTEQNISVADTSREAMPLNNHELVDLLNQDVHYQWLSTRIRAEIGADGEQQKATIFLVNRKDSLIYINISKFGIEGARAVITKDSVKYMNRLEMTYYVGDYSIFYKMFGVHLNFNMMQSLILACDFTNFDKPTEFVEKDGKLTFTLTQRKHRSDNIRINQNLVFSKDLKKVLQNEIEDARTMQKAIVQYVDFQEVDKVLLPLNWNISVPGANLKATFVNESLRLNVPGPTSIRIPDRYKPINFGTDE
;
A
#
# COMPACT_ATOMS: atom_id res chain seq x y z
N MET A 1 -12.93 1.80 -21.81
CA MET A 1 -13.63 2.19 -20.58
C MET A 1 -14.02 1.02 -19.68
N THR A 2 -14.12 -0.19 -20.15
CA THR A 2 -14.54 -1.38 -19.38
C THR A 2 -13.43 -2.09 -18.58
N LYS A 3 -12.15 -1.85 -18.88
CA LYS A 3 -11.02 -2.52 -18.19
C LYS A 3 -10.82 -2.08 -16.73
N ASN A 4 -11.09 -0.81 -16.40
CA ASN A 4 -10.84 -0.28 -15.03
C ASN A 4 -11.88 -0.73 -14.00
N ILE A 5 -13.12 -1.00 -14.42
CA ILE A 5 -14.17 -1.50 -13.55
C ILE A 5 -13.87 -2.94 -13.10
N ILE A 6 -13.26 -3.74 -13.98
CA ILE A 6 -12.86 -5.13 -13.69
C ILE A 6 -11.74 -5.17 -12.64
N ILE A 7 -10.83 -4.20 -12.65
CA ILE A 7 -9.70 -4.16 -11.72
C ILE A 7 -10.16 -3.90 -10.27
N ILE A 8 -11.16 -3.04 -10.10
CA ILE A 8 -11.73 -2.73 -8.78
C ILE A 8 -12.63 -3.85 -8.30
N SER A 9 -13.39 -4.48 -9.18
CA SER A 9 -14.19 -5.67 -8.86
C SER A 9 -13.32 -6.87 -8.49
N LEU A 10 -12.12 -6.98 -9.02
CA LEU A 10 -11.21 -8.09 -8.73
C LEU A 10 -10.64 -8.04 -7.30
N PHE A 11 -10.43 -6.86 -6.73
CA PHE A 11 -10.00 -6.72 -5.34
C PHE A 11 -11.16 -6.59 -4.34
N LEU A 12 -12.29 -6.02 -4.74
CA LEU A 12 -13.45 -5.84 -3.87
C LEU A 12 -14.65 -6.72 -4.22
N GLY A 13 -14.69 -7.37 -5.37
CA GLY A 13 -15.67 -8.39 -5.74
C GLY A 13 -17.14 -8.05 -5.47
N ILE A 14 -17.56 -6.78 -5.62
CA ILE A 14 -18.93 -6.38 -5.32
C ILE A 14 -19.41 -5.36 -6.35
N ALA A 15 -19.82 -5.87 -7.51
CA ALA A 15 -20.81 -5.20 -8.32
C ALA A 15 -22.17 -5.90 -8.09
N ILE A 16 -22.87 -5.53 -7.03
CA ILE A 16 -24.29 -5.85 -6.90
C ILE A 16 -25.03 -4.62 -7.42
N ASN A 17 -25.60 -4.74 -8.62
CA ASN A 17 -26.68 -3.88 -9.06
C ASN A 17 -27.86 -4.04 -8.10
N MET A 18 -28.00 -3.13 -7.17
CA MET A 18 -29.22 -2.95 -6.40
C MET A 18 -29.73 -1.55 -6.71
N SER A 19 -30.53 -1.48 -7.78
CA SER A 19 -31.51 -0.42 -7.89
C SER A 19 -32.51 -0.63 -6.76
N SER A 20 -32.59 0.30 -5.83
CA SER A 20 -33.84 0.77 -5.25
C SER A 20 -33.67 1.38 -3.85
N CYS A 21 -34.41 2.49 -3.69
CA CYS A 21 -34.90 3.15 -2.51
C CYS A 21 -34.02 4.17 -1.80
N ARG A 22 -34.27 5.41 -2.21
CA ARG A 22 -34.14 6.62 -1.39
C ARG A 22 -34.94 6.48 -0.10
N LEU A 23 -34.33 6.87 0.99
CA LEU A 23 -34.84 7.61 2.15
C LEU A 23 -33.99 7.28 3.39
N PHE A 24 -33.01 8.14 3.71
CA PHE A 24 -32.77 8.49 5.12
C PHE A 24 -31.99 9.82 5.20
N LYS A 25 -32.47 10.68 6.08
CA LYS A 25 -32.03 12.05 6.32
C LYS A 25 -30.59 12.15 6.83
N LYS A 26 -29.91 13.13 6.28
CA LYS A 26 -28.61 13.69 6.59
C LYS A 26 -28.51 14.12 8.05
N HIS A 27 -27.57 13.55 8.81
CA HIS A 27 -26.99 14.19 9.97
C HIS A 27 -25.54 14.57 9.60
N GLN A 28 -25.31 15.86 9.49
CA GLN A 28 -23.99 16.40 9.23
C GLN A 28 -23.31 16.66 10.57
N ASN A 29 -22.21 15.96 10.84
CA ASN A 29 -21.22 16.42 11.79
C ASN A 29 -20.10 17.13 11.04
N PRO A 30 -19.57 18.25 11.55
CA PRO A 30 -18.59 19.06 10.83
C PRO A 30 -17.25 18.31 10.74
N VAL A 31 -16.84 18.03 9.52
CA VAL A 31 -15.49 17.58 9.21
C VAL A 31 -14.58 18.78 9.31
N VAL A 32 -13.69 18.81 10.27
CA VAL A 32 -12.56 19.75 10.30
C VAL A 32 -11.64 19.36 9.15
N LYS A 33 -11.72 20.15 8.08
CA LYS A 33 -10.79 20.05 6.95
C LYS A 33 -9.47 20.66 7.39
N THR A 34 -8.49 19.81 7.67
CA THR A 34 -7.08 20.22 7.62
C THR A 34 -6.59 19.88 6.21
N GLU A 35 -6.78 20.77 5.27
CA GLU A 35 -6.09 20.73 3.99
C GLU A 35 -4.62 21.09 4.24
N GLN A 36 -3.80 20.09 4.51
CA GLN A 36 -2.37 20.26 4.34
C GLN A 36 -2.05 20.01 2.86
N ASN A 37 -2.14 21.07 2.06
CA ASN A 37 -1.45 21.14 0.78
C ASN A 37 0.05 21.06 1.07
N ILE A 38 0.62 19.86 1.00
CA ILE A 38 2.07 19.70 0.90
C ILE A 38 2.40 20.14 -0.52
N SER A 39 2.72 21.43 -0.70
CA SER A 39 3.20 21.95 -1.97
C SER A 39 4.49 21.23 -2.32
N VAL A 40 4.53 20.67 -3.50
CA VAL A 40 5.75 20.16 -4.14
C VAL A 40 6.82 21.24 -4.05
N ALA A 41 8.00 20.84 -3.60
CA ALA A 41 9.14 21.65 -3.23
C ALA A 41 9.38 22.87 -4.15
N ASP A 42 9.52 24.01 -3.48
CA ASP A 42 10.19 25.17 -4.02
C ASP A 42 11.61 24.75 -4.47
N THR A 43 11.84 24.74 -5.78
CA THR A 43 13.04 24.23 -6.46
C THR A 43 14.30 25.08 -6.23
N SER A 44 14.30 25.99 -5.26
CA SER A 44 15.38 26.93 -5.01
C SER A 44 16.35 26.53 -3.88
N ARG A 45 16.20 25.32 -3.27
CA ARG A 45 17.13 24.86 -2.22
C ARG A 45 18.11 23.85 -2.79
N GLU A 46 19.39 24.09 -2.57
CA GLU A 46 20.47 23.17 -2.93
C GLU A 46 20.30 21.83 -2.21
N ALA A 47 20.41 20.74 -2.96
CA ALA A 47 20.44 19.39 -2.40
C ALA A 47 21.70 19.23 -1.54
N MET A 48 21.55 18.71 -0.34
CA MET A 48 22.66 18.48 0.59
C MET A 48 23.15 17.04 0.44
N PRO A 49 24.50 16.82 0.35
CA PRO A 49 25.03 15.47 0.27
C PRO A 49 24.80 14.71 1.58
N LEU A 50 24.53 13.44 1.49
CA LEU A 50 24.32 12.54 2.61
C LEU A 50 25.68 12.09 3.17
N ASN A 51 26.37 13.00 3.88
CA ASN A 51 27.70 12.75 4.45
C ASN A 51 27.63 12.08 5.83
N ASN A 52 26.43 11.76 6.33
CA ASN A 52 26.25 11.36 7.70
C ASN A 52 25.68 9.93 7.79
N HIS A 53 26.47 9.01 8.36
CA HIS A 53 26.07 7.64 8.65
C HIS A 53 24.77 7.60 9.46
N GLU A 54 24.54 8.56 10.36
CA GLU A 54 23.31 8.66 11.16
C GLU A 54 22.03 8.77 10.32
N LEU A 55 22.05 9.52 9.22
CA LEU A 55 20.87 9.67 8.34
C LEU A 55 20.58 8.40 7.53
N VAL A 56 21.63 7.70 7.10
CA VAL A 56 21.48 6.40 6.46
C VAL A 56 20.90 5.37 7.43
N ASP A 57 21.33 5.41 8.68
CA ASP A 57 20.84 4.54 9.76
C ASP A 57 19.37 4.87 10.10
N LEU A 58 18.98 6.15 10.07
CA LEU A 58 17.59 6.56 10.27
C LEU A 58 16.65 5.98 9.22
N LEU A 59 17.07 5.94 7.94
CA LEU A 59 16.28 5.34 6.85
C LEU A 59 16.24 3.81 6.93
N ASN A 60 17.27 3.20 7.52
CA ASN A 60 17.42 1.76 7.66
C ASN A 60 16.85 1.19 8.95
N GLN A 61 16.04 1.95 9.70
CA GLN A 61 15.52 1.46 10.97
C GLN A 61 14.83 0.10 10.80
N ASP A 62 15.47 -0.90 11.40
CA ASP A 62 14.89 -2.22 11.53
C ASP A 62 13.76 -2.19 12.56
N VAL A 63 12.54 -2.34 12.08
CA VAL A 63 11.37 -2.43 12.95
C VAL A 63 11.35 -3.81 13.59
N HIS A 64 11.58 -3.88 14.90
CA HIS A 64 11.68 -5.14 15.63
C HIS A 64 10.29 -5.70 15.98
N TYR A 65 9.85 -6.70 15.25
CA TYR A 65 8.66 -7.51 15.54
C TYR A 65 8.80 -8.88 14.85
N GLN A 66 8.04 -9.87 15.29
CA GLN A 66 7.89 -11.15 14.59
C GLN A 66 6.59 -11.18 13.79
N TRP A 67 5.52 -10.69 14.40
CA TRP A 67 4.19 -10.66 13.84
C TRP A 67 3.58 -9.28 14.04
N LEU A 68 2.97 -8.76 13.00
CA LEU A 68 2.10 -7.60 13.02
C LEU A 68 0.73 -8.04 12.52
N SER A 69 -0.32 -7.79 13.29
CA SER A 69 -1.69 -7.98 12.84
C SER A 69 -2.50 -6.73 13.05
N THR A 70 -3.40 -6.44 12.12
CA THR A 70 -4.28 -5.28 12.19
C THR A 70 -5.60 -5.55 11.49
N ARG A 71 -6.65 -4.92 12.01
CA ARG A 71 -7.91 -4.72 11.29
C ARG A 71 -7.89 -3.32 10.69
N ILE A 72 -8.12 -3.21 9.40
CA ILE A 72 -8.08 -1.97 8.66
C ILE A 72 -9.48 -1.69 8.11
N ARG A 73 -10.01 -0.52 8.40
CA ARG A 73 -11.15 0.01 7.65
C ARG A 73 -10.61 0.72 6.41
N ALA A 74 -11.05 0.25 5.24
CA ALA A 74 -10.66 0.80 3.95
C ALA A 74 -11.86 1.47 3.27
N GLU A 75 -11.63 2.66 2.72
CA GLU A 75 -12.54 3.34 1.80
C GLU A 75 -11.80 3.55 0.48
N ILE A 76 -12.30 2.93 -0.59
CA ILE A 76 -11.66 2.93 -1.90
C ILE A 76 -12.58 3.60 -2.88
N GLY A 77 -12.11 4.66 -3.50
CA GLY A 77 -12.79 5.40 -4.55
C GLY A 77 -12.10 5.19 -5.89
N ALA A 78 -12.88 4.89 -6.92
CA ALA A 78 -12.42 4.86 -8.29
C ALA A 78 -13.57 5.23 -9.24
N ASP A 79 -13.26 5.99 -10.27
CA ASP A 79 -14.22 6.43 -11.29
C ASP A 79 -15.55 7.02 -10.72
N GLY A 80 -15.44 7.69 -9.56
CA GLY A 80 -16.58 8.32 -8.89
C GLY A 80 -17.39 7.40 -7.96
N GLU A 81 -17.10 6.11 -7.92
CA GLU A 81 -17.69 5.17 -6.97
C GLU A 81 -16.83 5.04 -5.71
N GLN A 82 -17.48 4.93 -4.55
CA GLN A 82 -16.82 4.66 -3.28
C GLN A 82 -17.26 3.32 -2.70
N GLN A 83 -16.29 2.51 -2.30
CA GLN A 83 -16.51 1.21 -1.70
C GLN A 83 -15.85 1.15 -0.32
N LYS A 84 -16.55 0.55 0.66
CA LYS A 84 -16.02 0.33 2.01
C LYS A 84 -15.74 -1.16 2.21
N ALA A 85 -14.59 -1.46 2.81
CA ALA A 85 -14.21 -2.82 3.14
C ALA A 85 -13.52 -2.86 4.50
N THR A 86 -13.52 -4.04 5.11
CA THR A 86 -12.68 -4.36 6.26
C THR A 86 -11.59 -5.32 5.78
N ILE A 87 -10.34 -4.97 6.07
CA ILE A 87 -9.18 -5.79 5.76
C ILE A 87 -8.60 -6.30 7.07
N PHE A 88 -8.45 -7.60 7.19
CA PHE A 88 -7.63 -8.20 8.24
C PHE A 88 -6.26 -8.54 7.62
N LEU A 89 -5.22 -7.89 8.11
CA LEU A 89 -3.85 -8.05 7.64
C LEU A 89 -3.00 -8.68 8.73
N VAL A 90 -2.19 -9.66 8.35
CA VAL A 90 -1.13 -10.21 9.17
C VAL A 90 0.17 -10.16 8.39
N ASN A 91 1.20 -9.58 8.98
CA ASN A 91 2.55 -9.62 8.44
C ASN A 91 3.47 -10.38 9.41
N ARG A 92 4.00 -11.52 8.98
CA ARG A 92 5.13 -12.15 9.62
C ARG A 92 6.39 -11.57 8.98
N LYS A 93 7.19 -10.87 9.79
CA LYS A 93 8.36 -10.14 9.32
C LYS A 93 9.21 -10.99 8.37
N ASP A 94 9.59 -10.39 7.25
CA ASP A 94 10.48 -10.95 6.23
C ASP A 94 10.07 -12.33 5.69
N SER A 95 8.82 -12.71 5.85
CA SER A 95 8.35 -14.06 5.50
C SER A 95 7.02 -14.06 4.75
N LEU A 96 6.00 -13.38 5.29
CA LEU A 96 4.64 -13.56 4.78
C LEU A 96 3.77 -12.34 5.08
N ILE A 97 2.89 -12.00 4.13
CA ILE A 97 1.77 -11.09 4.33
C ILE A 97 0.48 -11.87 4.01
N TYR A 98 -0.40 -11.99 5.01
CA TYR A 98 -1.74 -12.53 4.85
C TYR A 98 -2.75 -11.38 4.83
N ILE A 99 -3.69 -11.43 3.88
CA ILE A 99 -4.73 -10.43 3.71
C ILE A 99 -6.07 -11.16 3.58
N ASN A 100 -7.06 -10.72 4.37
CA ASN A 100 -8.46 -11.11 4.21
C ASN A 100 -9.30 -9.84 4.03
N ILE A 101 -10.07 -9.77 2.97
CA ILE A 101 -10.92 -8.63 2.63
C ILE A 101 -12.37 -9.06 2.78
N SER A 102 -13.13 -8.28 3.56
CA SER A 102 -14.55 -8.52 3.79
C SER A 102 -15.36 -7.23 3.66
N LYS A 103 -16.63 -7.38 3.30
CA LYS A 103 -17.62 -6.30 3.26
C LYS A 103 -18.89 -6.78 3.94
N PHE A 104 -19.42 -5.98 4.88
CA PHE A 104 -20.59 -6.34 5.70
C PHE A 104 -20.45 -7.71 6.41
N GLY A 105 -19.22 -8.05 6.83
CA GLY A 105 -18.92 -9.33 7.47
C GLY A 105 -18.80 -10.53 6.50
N ILE A 106 -19.07 -10.34 5.22
CA ILE A 106 -18.92 -11.38 4.20
C ILE A 106 -17.51 -11.29 3.60
N GLU A 107 -16.80 -12.40 3.64
CA GLU A 107 -15.47 -12.47 3.03
C GLU A 107 -15.58 -12.48 1.51
N GLY A 108 -14.88 -11.52 0.87
CA GLY A 108 -14.79 -11.38 -0.58
C GLY A 108 -13.52 -11.97 -1.17
N ALA A 109 -12.37 -11.76 -0.51
CA ALA A 109 -11.09 -12.21 -1.04
C ALA A 109 -10.09 -12.55 0.07
N ARG A 110 -9.13 -13.40 -0.26
CA ARG A 110 -7.93 -13.69 0.55
C ARG A 110 -6.67 -13.68 -0.30
N ALA A 111 -5.58 -13.28 0.33
CA ALA A 111 -4.24 -13.43 -0.26
C ALA A 111 -3.23 -13.91 0.78
N VAL A 112 -2.25 -14.64 0.30
CA VAL A 112 -1.00 -14.93 1.00
C VAL A 112 0.14 -14.58 0.05
N ILE A 113 0.99 -13.70 0.50
CA ILE A 113 2.12 -13.16 -0.25
C ILE A 113 3.38 -13.55 0.52
N THR A 114 4.29 -14.25 -0.13
CA THR A 114 5.60 -14.63 0.39
C THR A 114 6.69 -13.94 -0.42
N LYS A 115 7.96 -14.13 -0.09
CA LYS A 115 9.06 -13.56 -0.87
C LYS A 115 9.04 -13.96 -2.36
N ASP A 116 8.55 -15.16 -2.65
CA ASP A 116 8.67 -15.77 -3.99
C ASP A 116 7.33 -15.98 -4.69
N SER A 117 6.21 -15.84 -3.98
CA SER A 117 4.92 -16.22 -4.54
C SER A 117 3.75 -15.41 -3.99
N VAL A 118 2.71 -15.33 -4.79
CA VAL A 118 1.41 -14.77 -4.45
C VAL A 118 0.34 -15.83 -4.65
N LYS A 119 -0.42 -16.13 -3.58
CA LYS A 119 -1.66 -16.88 -3.64
C LYS A 119 -2.81 -15.95 -3.36
N TYR A 120 -3.75 -15.87 -4.26
CA TYR A 120 -4.95 -15.03 -4.13
C TYR A 120 -6.19 -15.83 -4.49
N MET A 121 -7.28 -15.60 -3.80
CA MET A 121 -8.59 -16.11 -4.19
C MET A 121 -9.67 -15.05 -4.03
N ASN A 122 -10.56 -14.97 -5.00
CA ASN A 122 -11.81 -14.21 -4.97
C ASN A 122 -12.96 -15.17 -4.70
N ARG A 123 -13.64 -15.00 -3.56
CA ARG A 123 -14.73 -15.89 -3.15
C ARG A 123 -16.03 -15.59 -3.88
N LEU A 124 -16.22 -14.38 -4.32
CA LEU A 124 -17.44 -13.95 -5.01
C LEU A 124 -17.47 -14.47 -6.45
N GLU A 125 -16.33 -14.37 -7.14
CA GLU A 125 -16.16 -14.84 -8.50
C GLU A 125 -15.75 -16.32 -8.59
N MET A 126 -15.41 -16.94 -7.45
CA MET A 126 -14.84 -18.29 -7.37
C MET A 126 -13.60 -18.44 -8.25
N THR A 127 -12.73 -17.44 -8.23
CA THR A 127 -11.48 -17.41 -8.99
C THR A 127 -10.26 -17.39 -8.08
N TYR A 128 -9.11 -17.79 -8.61
CA TYR A 128 -7.85 -17.77 -7.87
C TYR A 128 -6.64 -17.48 -8.76
N TYR A 129 -5.56 -17.07 -8.11
CA TYR A 129 -4.23 -16.96 -8.70
C TYR A 129 -3.20 -17.64 -7.79
N VAL A 130 -2.29 -18.39 -8.38
CA VAL A 130 -1.08 -18.89 -7.74
C VAL A 130 0.07 -18.66 -8.71
N GLY A 131 1.00 -17.83 -8.32
CA GLY A 131 2.12 -17.44 -9.18
C GLY A 131 3.04 -16.43 -8.53
N ASP A 132 3.72 -15.68 -9.35
CA ASP A 132 4.68 -14.64 -8.98
C ASP A 132 4.04 -13.25 -8.81
N TYR A 133 4.87 -12.24 -8.68
CA TYR A 133 4.46 -10.84 -8.49
C TYR A 133 3.93 -10.16 -9.75
N SER A 134 3.93 -10.82 -10.91
CA SER A 134 3.39 -10.28 -12.16
C SER A 134 1.89 -9.94 -12.06
N ILE A 135 1.18 -10.57 -11.13
CA ILE A 135 -0.21 -10.24 -10.85
C ILE A 135 -0.41 -8.75 -10.54
N PHE A 136 0.48 -8.14 -9.76
CA PHE A 136 0.36 -6.71 -9.40
C PHE A 136 0.53 -5.81 -10.62
N TYR A 137 1.48 -6.16 -11.51
CA TYR A 137 1.62 -5.44 -12.76
C TYR A 137 0.39 -5.59 -13.66
N LYS A 138 -0.12 -6.82 -13.81
CA LYS A 138 -1.32 -7.10 -14.62
C LYS A 138 -2.56 -6.40 -14.08
N MET A 139 -2.66 -6.25 -12.76
CA MET A 139 -3.81 -5.63 -12.11
C MET A 139 -3.70 -4.12 -11.98
N PHE A 140 -2.52 -3.58 -11.68
CA PHE A 140 -2.33 -2.18 -11.30
C PHE A 140 -1.36 -1.41 -12.19
N GLY A 141 -0.66 -2.09 -13.11
CA GLY A 141 0.37 -1.48 -13.95
C GLY A 141 1.66 -1.12 -13.19
N VAL A 142 1.84 -1.59 -11.96
CA VAL A 142 3.01 -1.32 -11.13
C VAL A 142 3.74 -2.59 -10.74
N HIS A 143 5.07 -2.55 -10.77
CA HIS A 143 5.89 -3.62 -10.26
C HIS A 143 6.04 -3.49 -8.75
N LEU A 144 5.56 -4.51 -8.02
CA LEU A 144 5.72 -4.62 -6.58
C LEU A 144 6.46 -5.92 -6.23
N ASN A 145 7.17 -5.93 -5.13
CA ASN A 145 7.71 -7.15 -4.52
C ASN A 145 7.38 -7.18 -3.01
N PHE A 146 7.74 -8.27 -2.35
CA PHE A 146 7.47 -8.48 -0.92
C PHE A 146 8.02 -7.34 -0.06
N ASN A 147 9.28 -6.96 -0.29
CA ASN A 147 9.96 -5.93 0.51
C ASN A 147 9.30 -4.56 0.38
N MET A 148 8.89 -4.17 -0.85
CA MET A 148 8.14 -2.94 -1.07
C MET A 148 6.82 -2.95 -0.30
N MET A 149 6.06 -4.04 -0.38
CA MET A 149 4.78 -4.15 0.32
C MET A 149 4.95 -4.10 1.85
N GLN A 150 5.94 -4.82 2.39
CA GLN A 150 6.24 -4.77 3.82
C GLN A 150 6.67 -3.38 4.26
N SER A 151 7.52 -2.70 3.50
CA SER A 151 7.96 -1.32 3.80
C SER A 151 6.80 -0.33 3.79
N LEU A 152 5.85 -0.46 2.85
CA LEU A 152 4.65 0.37 2.81
C LEU A 152 3.76 0.15 4.05
N ILE A 153 3.59 -1.09 4.51
CA ILE A 153 2.82 -1.39 5.73
C ILE A 153 3.46 -0.74 6.98
N LEU A 154 4.78 -0.60 6.99
CA LEU A 154 5.55 -0.10 8.14
C LEU A 154 5.89 1.39 8.09
N ALA A 155 5.53 2.10 7.01
CA ALA A 155 5.98 3.46 6.71
C ALA A 155 7.51 3.59 6.76
N CYS A 156 8.20 2.69 6.07
CA CYS A 156 9.65 2.64 5.95
C CYS A 156 10.08 2.85 4.50
N ASP A 157 11.35 3.19 4.29
CA ASP A 157 11.95 3.15 2.97
C ASP A 157 12.10 1.72 2.45
N PHE A 158 12.20 1.56 1.14
CA PHE A 158 12.32 0.24 0.52
C PHE A 158 13.69 -0.38 0.80
N THR A 159 13.67 -1.60 1.29
CA THR A 159 14.88 -2.42 1.46
C THR A 159 15.34 -3.00 0.13
N ASN A 160 16.64 -3.30 0.04
CA ASN A 160 17.29 -3.88 -1.16
C ASN A 160 17.25 -2.99 -2.42
N PHE A 161 17.03 -1.69 -2.26
CA PHE A 161 17.22 -0.70 -3.31
C PHE A 161 18.49 0.12 -3.06
N ASP A 162 18.97 0.78 -4.11
CA ASP A 162 20.05 1.76 -3.99
C ASP A 162 19.69 2.81 -2.94
N LYS A 163 20.69 3.28 -2.20
CA LYS A 163 20.48 4.24 -1.13
C LYS A 163 20.43 5.67 -1.66
N PRO A 164 19.67 6.57 -1.01
CA PRO A 164 19.75 7.99 -1.29
C PRO A 164 21.15 8.53 -1.02
N THR A 165 21.59 9.46 -1.87
CA THR A 165 22.88 10.15 -1.74
C THR A 165 22.73 11.63 -1.39
N GLU A 166 21.56 12.20 -1.64
CA GLU A 166 21.26 13.61 -1.44
C GLU A 166 19.87 13.81 -0.83
N PHE A 167 19.69 14.89 -0.12
CA PHE A 167 18.40 15.28 0.46
C PHE A 167 18.25 16.79 0.54
N VAL A 168 17.00 17.24 0.66
CA VAL A 168 16.66 18.62 1.02
C VAL A 168 16.00 18.59 2.39
N GLU A 169 16.48 19.39 3.33
CA GLU A 169 15.89 19.50 4.66
C GLU A 169 15.02 20.77 4.77
N LYS A 170 13.79 20.61 5.24
CA LYS A 170 12.88 21.70 5.54
C LYS A 170 11.95 21.32 6.69
N ASP A 171 11.85 22.15 7.72
CA ASP A 171 10.91 21.99 8.83
C ASP A 171 10.95 20.59 9.48
N GLY A 172 12.17 20.09 9.75
CA GLY A 172 12.39 18.75 10.34
C GLY A 172 12.07 17.57 9.42
N LYS A 173 11.77 17.83 8.14
CA LYS A 173 11.51 16.81 7.12
C LYS A 173 12.68 16.74 6.16
N LEU A 174 13.05 15.51 5.80
CA LEU A 174 14.04 15.21 4.77
C LEU A 174 13.32 14.76 3.51
N THR A 175 13.60 15.40 2.40
CA THR A 175 13.06 15.01 1.09
C THR A 175 14.17 14.41 0.24
N PHE A 176 13.96 13.20 -0.23
CA PHE A 176 14.86 12.45 -1.11
C PHE A 176 14.22 12.29 -2.47
N THR A 177 14.89 12.75 -3.52
CA THR A 177 14.47 12.52 -4.91
C THR A 177 15.43 11.54 -5.55
N LEU A 178 14.95 10.35 -5.91
CA LEU A 178 15.75 9.24 -6.41
C LEU A 178 15.27 8.87 -7.82
N THR A 179 16.15 9.07 -8.79
CA THR A 179 15.86 8.75 -10.19
C THR A 179 16.48 7.40 -10.54
N GLN A 180 15.73 6.57 -11.26
CA GLN A 180 16.18 5.24 -11.72
C GLN A 180 16.74 4.35 -10.61
N ARG A 181 16.19 4.49 -9.39
CA ARG A 181 16.58 3.69 -8.23
C ARG A 181 16.35 2.21 -8.52
N LYS A 182 17.39 1.42 -8.38
CA LYS A 182 17.37 -0.02 -8.74
C LYS A 182 17.17 -0.90 -7.52
N HIS A 183 16.39 -1.97 -7.70
CA HIS A 183 16.39 -3.09 -6.77
C HIS A 183 17.62 -3.98 -7.03
N ARG A 184 18.24 -4.52 -5.97
CA ARG A 184 19.51 -5.25 -6.08
C ARG A 184 19.39 -6.61 -6.77
N SER A 185 18.28 -7.31 -6.58
CA SER A 185 18.06 -8.66 -7.11
C SER A 185 17.00 -8.74 -8.20
N ASP A 186 16.05 -7.79 -8.24
CA ASP A 186 14.96 -7.79 -9.21
C ASP A 186 15.22 -6.74 -10.29
N ASN A 187 14.67 -6.94 -11.48
CA ASN A 187 14.77 -5.95 -12.56
C ASN A 187 13.76 -4.80 -12.39
N ILE A 188 13.59 -4.34 -11.15
CA ILE A 188 12.70 -3.22 -10.80
C ILE A 188 13.51 -1.93 -10.77
N ARG A 189 13.03 -0.90 -11.49
CA ARG A 189 13.55 0.46 -11.46
C ARG A 189 12.42 1.43 -11.20
N ILE A 190 12.62 2.32 -10.25
CA ILE A 190 11.63 3.32 -9.86
C ILE A 190 12.26 4.71 -9.81
N ASN A 191 11.44 5.72 -10.10
CA ASN A 191 11.67 7.07 -9.64
C ASN A 191 10.93 7.21 -8.31
N GLN A 192 11.55 7.77 -7.30
CA GLN A 192 10.96 7.87 -5.97
C GLN A 192 11.17 9.27 -5.40
N ASN A 193 10.09 9.84 -4.85
CA ASN A 193 10.15 11.03 -4.02
C ASN A 193 9.67 10.67 -2.61
N LEU A 194 10.61 10.65 -1.67
CA LEU A 194 10.38 10.19 -0.31
C LEU A 194 10.48 11.36 0.66
N VAL A 195 9.42 11.60 1.43
CA VAL A 195 9.43 12.57 2.54
C VAL A 195 9.53 11.81 3.86
N PHE A 196 10.55 12.11 4.65
CA PHE A 196 10.87 11.46 5.90
C PHE A 196 10.86 12.46 7.06
N SER A 197 10.27 12.09 8.20
CA SER A 197 10.30 12.88 9.43
C SER A 197 11.48 12.44 10.30
N LYS A 198 12.36 13.38 10.65
CA LYS A 198 13.48 13.16 11.58
C LYS A 198 12.98 12.81 12.99
N ASP A 199 11.94 13.51 13.45
CA ASP A 199 11.40 13.35 14.80
C ASP A 199 10.72 12.00 14.99
N LEU A 200 9.85 11.62 14.04
CA LEU A 200 9.13 10.34 14.07
C LEU A 200 10.00 9.16 13.60
N LYS A 201 11.11 9.46 12.91
CA LYS A 201 11.94 8.46 12.21
C LYS A 201 11.10 7.57 11.28
N LYS A 202 10.16 8.19 10.54
CA LYS A 202 9.20 7.52 9.66
C LYS A 202 9.05 8.24 8.33
N VAL A 203 8.70 7.45 7.31
CA VAL A 203 8.26 7.98 6.02
C VAL A 203 6.88 8.61 6.20
N LEU A 204 6.73 9.85 5.78
CA LEU A 204 5.45 10.57 5.76
C LEU A 204 4.78 10.47 4.39
N GLN A 205 5.57 10.44 3.33
CA GLN A 205 5.08 10.29 1.96
C GLN A 205 6.08 9.48 1.15
N ASN A 206 5.55 8.60 0.32
CA ASN A 206 6.31 7.84 -0.66
C ASN A 206 5.59 7.96 -2.01
N GLU A 207 6.13 8.78 -2.91
CA GLU A 207 5.70 8.84 -4.29
C GLU A 207 6.60 7.93 -5.11
N ILE A 208 6.00 6.96 -5.77
CA ILE A 208 6.68 5.90 -6.50
C ILE A 208 6.21 5.95 -7.95
N GLU A 209 7.12 6.00 -8.88
CA GLU A 209 6.84 5.92 -10.31
C GLU A 209 7.66 4.79 -10.92
N ASP A 210 7.01 3.88 -11.60
CA ASP A 210 7.71 2.85 -12.37
C ASP A 210 8.44 3.52 -13.54
N ALA A 211 9.78 3.35 -13.62
CA ALA A 211 10.62 4.04 -14.57
C ALA A 211 10.40 3.62 -16.04
N ARG A 212 9.65 2.53 -16.29
CA ARG A 212 9.35 2.06 -17.65
C ARG A 212 7.95 2.44 -18.11
N THR A 213 6.96 2.31 -17.22
CA THR A 213 5.55 2.53 -17.55
C THR A 213 5.07 3.93 -17.20
N MET A 214 5.87 4.68 -16.41
CA MET A 214 5.52 5.99 -15.86
C MET A 214 4.23 5.97 -15.00
N GLN A 215 3.80 4.78 -14.58
CA GLN A 215 2.70 4.64 -13.65
C GLN A 215 3.13 5.09 -12.26
N LYS A 216 2.31 5.93 -11.65
CA LYS A 216 2.61 6.58 -10.39
C LYS A 216 1.65 6.13 -9.29
N ALA A 217 2.21 5.88 -8.10
CA ALA A 217 1.46 5.67 -6.87
C ALA A 217 2.00 6.61 -5.79
N ILE A 218 1.11 7.21 -5.01
CA ILE A 218 1.46 8.09 -3.90
C ILE A 218 0.87 7.50 -2.64
N VAL A 219 1.72 7.24 -1.64
CA VAL A 219 1.31 6.78 -0.31
C VAL A 219 1.62 7.89 0.68
N GLN A 220 0.62 8.30 1.47
CA GLN A 220 0.77 9.33 2.50
C GLN A 220 0.34 8.77 3.84
N TYR A 221 1.18 8.94 4.85
CA TYR A 221 0.92 8.53 6.22
C TYR A 221 0.56 9.78 7.03
N VAL A 222 -0.64 9.78 7.63
CA VAL A 222 -1.20 10.96 8.30
C VAL A 222 -0.93 10.90 9.80
N ASP A 223 -1.24 9.76 10.41
CA ASP A 223 -1.08 9.55 11.85
C ASP A 223 -0.33 8.25 12.13
N PHE A 224 0.28 8.20 13.31
CA PHE A 224 1.01 7.04 13.82
C PHE A 224 0.55 6.68 15.23
N GLN A 225 0.64 5.40 15.55
CA GLN A 225 0.38 4.86 16.89
C GLN A 225 1.58 4.05 17.36
N GLU A 226 2.00 4.25 18.60
CA GLU A 226 3.00 3.40 19.23
C GLU A 226 2.34 2.14 19.81
N VAL A 227 2.89 0.97 19.47
CA VAL A 227 2.51 -0.33 19.98
C VAL A 227 3.78 -1.07 20.38
N ASP A 228 3.93 -1.46 21.64
CA ASP A 228 5.13 -2.14 22.16
C ASP A 228 6.45 -1.44 21.74
N LYS A 229 6.50 -0.12 21.85
CA LYS A 229 7.63 0.76 21.47
C LYS A 229 7.92 0.79 19.97
N VAL A 230 7.05 0.27 19.13
CA VAL A 230 7.11 0.36 17.68
C VAL A 230 6.09 1.37 17.19
N LEU A 231 6.57 2.39 16.48
CA LEU A 231 5.68 3.38 15.85
C LEU A 231 5.18 2.83 14.52
N LEU A 232 3.85 2.69 14.39
CA LEU A 232 3.16 2.12 13.23
C LEU A 232 2.17 3.11 12.64
N PRO A 233 1.94 3.10 11.31
CA PRO A 233 0.93 3.96 10.70
C PRO A 233 -0.46 3.66 11.27
N LEU A 234 -1.20 4.71 11.66
CA LEU A 234 -2.60 4.59 12.07
C LEU A 234 -3.53 4.93 10.90
N ASN A 235 -3.31 6.08 10.26
CA ASN A 235 -4.09 6.56 9.13
C ASN A 235 -3.16 6.79 7.93
N TRP A 236 -3.53 6.26 6.78
CA TRP A 236 -2.75 6.42 5.56
C TRP A 236 -3.61 6.36 4.30
N ASN A 237 -3.13 6.96 3.22
CA ASN A 237 -3.83 7.10 1.97
C ASN A 237 -2.98 6.58 0.83
N ILE A 238 -3.61 5.98 -0.17
CA ILE A 238 -2.99 5.66 -1.46
C ILE A 238 -3.74 6.41 -2.57
N SER A 239 -2.98 6.96 -3.50
CA SER A 239 -3.52 7.52 -4.74
C SER A 239 -2.75 6.98 -5.94
N VAL A 240 -3.47 6.52 -6.96
CA VAL A 240 -2.91 6.08 -8.24
C VAL A 240 -3.59 6.91 -9.34
N PRO A 241 -3.03 8.10 -9.68
CA PRO A 241 -3.69 9.05 -10.58
C PRO A 241 -4.04 8.46 -11.95
N GLY A 242 -3.14 7.65 -12.54
CA GLY A 242 -3.36 7.01 -13.84
C GLY A 242 -4.52 6.00 -13.85
N ALA A 243 -4.90 5.47 -12.70
CA ALA A 243 -6.05 4.58 -12.54
C ALA A 243 -7.27 5.27 -11.91
N ASN A 244 -7.20 6.60 -11.68
CA ASN A 244 -8.22 7.36 -10.98
C ASN A 244 -8.64 6.73 -9.63
N LEU A 245 -7.67 6.09 -8.96
CA LEU A 245 -7.87 5.35 -7.71
C LEU A 245 -7.41 6.20 -6.52
N LYS A 246 -8.26 6.28 -5.50
CA LYS A 246 -7.90 6.82 -4.17
C LYS A 246 -8.40 5.87 -3.10
N ALA A 247 -7.56 5.60 -2.12
CA ALA A 247 -7.94 4.75 -1.00
C ALA A 247 -7.47 5.35 0.31
N THR A 248 -8.32 5.28 1.34
CA THR A 248 -8.02 5.68 2.71
C THR A 248 -8.08 4.46 3.59
N PHE A 249 -7.11 4.32 4.48
CA PHE A 249 -6.97 3.19 5.39
C PHE A 249 -6.84 3.70 6.82
N VAL A 250 -7.61 3.09 7.72
CA VAL A 250 -7.56 3.34 9.16
C VAL A 250 -7.30 2.02 9.87
N ASN A 251 -6.15 1.91 10.54
CA ASN A 251 -5.81 0.76 11.36
C ASN A 251 -6.60 0.83 12.69
N GLU A 252 -7.58 -0.04 12.87
CA GLU A 252 -8.47 -0.03 14.07
C GLU A 252 -7.91 -0.84 15.25
N SER A 253 -7.04 -1.81 14.97
CA SER A 253 -6.46 -2.65 16.02
C SER A 253 -5.09 -3.17 15.60
N LEU A 254 -4.05 -2.48 16.02
CA LEU A 254 -2.66 -2.87 15.81
C LEU A 254 -2.21 -3.79 16.95
N ARG A 255 -1.64 -4.94 16.63
CA ARG A 255 -1.07 -5.89 17.60
C ARG A 255 0.26 -6.42 17.09
N LEU A 256 1.24 -6.50 17.97
CA LEU A 256 2.54 -7.09 17.69
C LEU A 256 2.71 -8.45 18.36
N ASN A 257 3.53 -9.28 17.76
CA ASN A 257 4.01 -10.56 18.30
C ASN A 257 2.92 -11.58 18.63
N VAL A 258 1.72 -11.43 18.04
CA VAL A 258 0.64 -12.40 18.11
C VAL A 258 0.59 -13.16 16.78
N PRO A 259 0.84 -14.49 16.77
CA PRO A 259 0.77 -15.29 15.55
C PRO A 259 -0.61 -15.23 14.90
N GLY A 260 -0.64 -15.26 13.58
CA GLY A 260 -1.86 -15.23 12.78
C GLY A 260 -1.86 -16.27 11.65
N PRO A 261 -2.86 -16.24 10.75
CA PRO A 261 -2.95 -17.14 9.62
C PRO A 261 -1.74 -17.04 8.69
N THR A 262 -1.27 -18.18 8.18
CA THR A 262 -0.10 -18.28 7.29
C THR A 262 -0.40 -18.91 5.94
N SER A 263 -1.61 -19.41 5.73
CA SER A 263 -1.97 -20.13 4.51
C SER A 263 -3.43 -19.90 4.13
N ILE A 264 -3.73 -20.16 2.87
CA ILE A 264 -5.10 -20.24 2.35
C ILE A 264 -5.28 -21.56 1.63
N ARG A 265 -6.48 -22.16 1.79
CA ARG A 265 -6.91 -23.29 1.00
C ARG A 265 -7.81 -22.77 -0.12
N ILE A 266 -7.47 -23.10 -1.37
CA ILE A 266 -8.26 -22.81 -2.55
C ILE A 266 -9.17 -24.01 -2.78
N PRO A 267 -10.51 -23.84 -2.81
CA PRO A 267 -11.43 -24.94 -3.10
C PRO A 267 -11.32 -25.42 -4.56
N ASP A 268 -11.47 -26.72 -4.81
CA ASP A 268 -11.30 -27.34 -6.13
C ASP A 268 -12.24 -26.77 -7.20
N ARG A 269 -13.40 -26.23 -6.80
CA ARG A 269 -14.37 -25.59 -7.69
C ARG A 269 -13.96 -24.22 -8.22
N TYR A 270 -12.86 -23.63 -7.71
CA TYR A 270 -12.40 -22.31 -8.14
C TYR A 270 -11.64 -22.43 -9.46
N LYS A 271 -11.76 -21.40 -10.31
CA LYS A 271 -11.08 -21.36 -11.60
C LYS A 271 -9.88 -20.39 -11.55
N PRO A 272 -8.79 -20.69 -12.27
CA PRO A 272 -7.71 -19.72 -12.40
C PRO A 272 -8.21 -18.40 -13.00
N ILE A 273 -7.65 -17.28 -12.52
CA ILE A 273 -7.89 -15.99 -13.15
C ILE A 273 -7.24 -15.99 -14.53
N ASN A 274 -8.03 -15.68 -15.56
CA ASN A 274 -7.53 -15.45 -16.90
C ASN A 274 -7.33 -13.93 -17.10
N PHE A 275 -6.09 -13.49 -17.22
CA PHE A 275 -5.76 -12.09 -17.50
C PHE A 275 -5.90 -11.71 -18.98
N GLY A 276 -6.33 -12.65 -19.84
CA GLY A 276 -6.24 -12.51 -21.28
C GLY A 276 -4.78 -12.61 -21.73
N THR A 277 -4.52 -13.39 -22.75
CA THR A 277 -3.25 -13.28 -23.49
C THR A 277 -3.37 -11.99 -24.30
N ASP A 278 -2.55 -10.96 -23.98
CA ASP A 278 -2.33 -9.87 -24.92
C ASP A 278 -1.63 -10.51 -26.15
N GLU A 279 -2.42 -10.81 -27.19
CA GLU A 279 -1.92 -11.05 -28.54
C GLU A 279 -1.50 -9.72 -29.17
#